data_d98d92ee02d44d0ff9378623579af3a9
#
_entry.id   d98d92ee02d44d0ff9378623579af3a9
#
_cell.length_a   1.000
_cell.length_b   1.000
_cell.length_c   1.000
_cell.angle_alpha   90.00
_cell.angle_beta   90.00
_cell.angle_gamma   90.00
#
_symmetry.space_group_name_H-M   'P 1'
#
loop_
_entity.id
_entity.type
_entity.pdbx_description
1 polymer ?
#
loop_
_entity_poly.entity_id
_entity_poly.type
_entity_poly.pdbx_seq_one_letter_code
_entity_poly.pdbx_strand_id
1 'polypeptide(L)'
;MDLGDLDVTAAFGPQHGMRGDKQDNMVETEDALDPRHGIPVFSLYGRVRYPTDAMLDGFDVLLVDLQDIGTRIYTYVTTLAYLIDACAAAGKAIRVLDRPNPAGRPIEGSILEPGWESFVGAGPLIMRHGLTFGELARWFVDYRGHEIDLEVIAMDGYRTESGPGFGWPVMELPWINPSPNAASLNMARCFPGTVLLEGTTLSEGRGTTVSLEVVGAPDIDFERVLGRMRAECAEWTEGALIRPCWFEPTFHKHAGRLCSGLQIHTDYPGYRHDRFKPYRLIALLLKAVRSEYPDYPIWRDFPYEYETERLAIDLLSGGTFLREWVDDPEARPGDLEQRLSADEAQWAESTAGLRLYS
;
A
#
# COMPACT_ATOMS: atom_id res chain seq x y z
N MET A 1 -23.62 -15.16 -5.97
CA MET A 1 -24.29 -15.51 -4.73
C MET A 1 -25.42 -16.55 -4.88
N ASP A 2 -25.71 -16.99 -6.10
CA ASP A 2 -26.67 -18.07 -6.34
C ASP A 2 -25.98 -19.45 -6.31
N LEU A 3 -25.18 -19.69 -5.27
CA LEU A 3 -24.56 -20.99 -5.00
C LEU A 3 -25.51 -21.73 -4.05
N GLY A 4 -26.31 -22.65 -4.59
CA GLY A 4 -27.43 -23.30 -3.88
C GLY A 4 -27.10 -24.00 -2.57
N ASP A 5 -25.82 -24.11 -2.21
CA ASP A 5 -25.32 -24.77 -1.00
C ASP A 5 -24.69 -23.79 0.02
N LEU A 6 -24.69 -22.47 -0.26
CA LEU A 6 -24.13 -21.44 0.62
C LEU A 6 -25.19 -20.41 0.97
N ASP A 7 -25.36 -20.14 2.27
CA ASP A 7 -26.18 -19.07 2.78
C ASP A 7 -25.30 -17.85 3.08
N VAL A 8 -25.35 -16.82 2.23
CA VAL A 8 -24.60 -15.58 2.42
C VAL A 8 -25.40 -14.67 3.32
N THR A 9 -25.03 -14.59 4.58
CA THR A 9 -25.79 -13.91 5.64
C THR A 9 -25.44 -12.44 5.80
N ALA A 10 -24.21 -12.02 5.45
CA ALA A 10 -23.73 -10.64 5.57
C ALA A 10 -22.58 -10.38 4.62
N ALA A 11 -22.24 -9.10 4.45
CA ALA A 11 -21.03 -8.64 3.79
C ALA A 11 -20.33 -7.58 4.64
N PHE A 12 -19.00 -7.43 4.44
CA PHE A 12 -18.18 -6.42 5.10
C PHE A 12 -17.54 -5.51 4.06
N GLY A 13 -17.60 -4.20 4.27
CA GLY A 13 -16.94 -3.19 3.45
C GLY A 13 -15.70 -2.64 4.16
N PRO A 14 -14.47 -2.82 3.62
CA PRO A 14 -13.26 -2.17 4.14
C PRO A 14 -13.24 -0.68 3.79
N GLN A 15 -12.11 0.00 4.01
CA GLN A 15 -11.89 1.36 3.51
C GLN A 15 -12.27 1.45 2.02
N HIS A 16 -12.79 2.60 1.61
CA HIS A 16 -13.43 2.86 0.31
C HIS A 16 -14.80 2.22 0.11
N GLY A 17 -15.31 1.46 1.10
CA GLY A 17 -16.61 0.81 1.08
C GLY A 17 -16.64 -0.47 0.26
N MET A 18 -17.72 -1.25 0.38
CA MET A 18 -17.88 -2.52 -0.33
C MET A 18 -17.81 -2.40 -1.86
N ARG A 19 -18.07 -1.22 -2.42
CA ARG A 19 -18.06 -0.96 -3.87
C ARG A 19 -16.77 -0.29 -4.35
N GLY A 20 -15.85 0.07 -3.45
CA GLY A 20 -14.63 0.79 -3.79
C GLY A 20 -14.90 2.19 -4.38
N ASP A 21 -15.99 2.87 -3.97
CA ASP A 21 -16.47 4.10 -4.59
C ASP A 21 -16.10 5.38 -3.83
N LYS A 22 -15.61 5.28 -2.61
CA LYS A 22 -15.22 6.45 -1.81
C LYS A 22 -13.88 7.00 -2.30
N GLN A 23 -13.95 8.20 -2.91
CA GLN A 23 -12.88 8.77 -3.74
C GLN A 23 -11.62 9.11 -2.96
N ASP A 24 -11.73 9.56 -1.71
CA ASP A 24 -10.57 9.98 -0.91
C ASP A 24 -10.32 8.99 0.23
N ASN A 25 -9.08 9.01 0.79
CA ASN A 25 -8.78 8.33 2.03
C ASN A 25 -9.49 9.04 3.21
N MET A 26 -9.67 8.31 4.32
CA MET A 26 -10.36 8.79 5.53
C MET A 26 -11.83 9.23 5.32
N VAL A 27 -12.48 8.79 4.24
CA VAL A 27 -13.93 8.96 4.07
C VAL A 27 -14.64 7.74 4.63
N GLU A 28 -15.29 7.92 5.79
CA GLU A 28 -16.04 6.87 6.47
C GLU A 28 -17.26 6.40 5.67
N THR A 29 -17.65 5.14 5.88
CA THR A 29 -18.86 4.55 5.31
C THR A 29 -19.80 4.08 6.41
N GLU A 30 -21.08 4.13 6.15
CA GLU A 30 -22.12 3.62 7.06
C GLU A 30 -22.50 2.18 6.72
N ASP A 31 -23.08 1.48 7.70
CA ASP A 31 -23.72 0.20 7.48
C ASP A 31 -24.93 0.38 6.52
N ALA A 32 -25.15 -0.60 5.67
CA ALA A 32 -26.20 -0.56 4.67
C ALA A 32 -26.87 -1.94 4.47
N LEU A 33 -27.95 -1.97 3.69
CA LEU A 33 -28.52 -3.19 3.14
C LEU A 33 -28.12 -3.31 1.68
N ASP A 34 -27.64 -4.48 1.27
CA ASP A 34 -27.45 -4.74 -0.16
C ASP A 34 -28.83 -4.79 -0.85
N PRO A 35 -29.10 -3.92 -1.83
CA PRO A 35 -30.43 -3.80 -2.42
C PRO A 35 -30.82 -4.97 -3.30
N ARG A 36 -29.84 -5.78 -3.73
CA ARG A 36 -30.08 -6.95 -4.59
C ARG A 36 -30.40 -8.20 -3.78
N HIS A 37 -29.67 -8.41 -2.68
CA HIS A 37 -29.73 -9.65 -1.93
C HIS A 37 -30.44 -9.48 -0.56
N GLY A 38 -30.66 -8.23 -0.10
CA GLY A 38 -31.33 -7.95 1.19
C GLY A 38 -30.49 -8.32 2.41
N ILE A 39 -29.19 -8.53 2.25
CA ILE A 39 -28.27 -8.84 3.36
C ILE A 39 -27.66 -7.58 3.93
N PRO A 40 -27.33 -7.54 5.24
CA PRO A 40 -26.59 -6.45 5.83
C PRO A 40 -25.18 -6.33 5.24
N VAL A 41 -24.73 -5.09 5.00
CA VAL A 41 -23.36 -4.71 4.66
C VAL A 41 -22.81 -3.89 5.80
N PHE A 42 -21.92 -4.46 6.59
CA PHE A 42 -21.27 -3.79 7.71
C PHE A 42 -20.02 -3.04 7.25
N SER A 43 -19.88 -1.79 7.70
CA SER A 43 -18.68 -1.01 7.44
C SER A 43 -17.58 -1.34 8.46
N LEU A 44 -16.41 -1.71 7.95
CA LEU A 44 -15.17 -1.80 8.73
C LEU A 44 -14.28 -0.56 8.52
N TYR A 45 -14.88 0.53 8.01
CA TYR A 45 -14.25 1.84 7.93
C TYR A 45 -15.28 2.94 8.22
N GLY A 46 -15.70 3.02 9.47
CA GLY A 46 -16.72 3.95 9.97
C GLY A 46 -16.70 3.97 11.49
N ARG A 47 -17.82 3.69 12.13
CA ARG A 47 -17.89 3.62 13.60
C ARG A 47 -16.93 2.59 14.20
N VAL A 48 -16.65 1.53 13.47
CA VAL A 48 -15.73 0.46 13.87
C VAL A 48 -14.78 0.14 12.71
N ARG A 49 -13.60 -0.37 13.06
CA ARG A 49 -12.61 -0.96 12.13
C ARG A 49 -12.35 -2.43 12.47
N TYR A 50 -12.83 -2.83 13.62
CA TYR A 50 -12.78 -4.18 14.14
C TYR A 50 -14.21 -4.73 14.20
N PRO A 51 -14.50 -5.95 13.72
CA PRO A 51 -15.85 -6.51 13.79
C PRO A 51 -16.32 -6.60 15.23
N THR A 52 -17.59 -6.28 15.46
CA THR A 52 -18.24 -6.47 16.77
C THR A 52 -18.72 -7.91 16.93
N ASP A 53 -18.93 -8.36 18.18
CA ASP A 53 -19.47 -9.69 18.47
C ASP A 53 -20.80 -9.95 17.72
N ALA A 54 -21.68 -8.95 17.66
CA ALA A 54 -22.95 -9.05 16.94
C ALA A 54 -22.78 -9.25 15.42
N MET A 55 -21.72 -8.70 14.82
CA MET A 55 -21.39 -8.96 13.42
C MET A 55 -20.85 -10.38 13.23
N LEU A 56 -20.04 -10.87 14.17
CA LEU A 56 -19.45 -12.21 14.14
C LEU A 56 -20.49 -13.32 14.38
N ASP A 57 -21.52 -13.06 15.18
CA ASP A 57 -22.60 -14.03 15.45
C ASP A 57 -23.42 -14.37 14.19
N GLY A 58 -23.35 -13.52 13.17
CA GLY A 58 -24.13 -13.65 11.94
C GLY A 58 -23.64 -14.67 10.93
N PHE A 59 -22.46 -15.30 11.12
CA PHE A 59 -21.88 -16.25 10.16
C PHE A 59 -21.01 -17.31 10.86
N ASP A 60 -20.73 -18.41 10.16
CA ASP A 60 -19.85 -19.49 10.62
C ASP A 60 -18.46 -19.39 9.96
N VAL A 61 -18.41 -18.98 8.70
CA VAL A 61 -17.20 -18.90 7.88
C VAL A 61 -17.12 -17.52 7.24
N LEU A 62 -15.99 -16.85 7.38
CA LEU A 62 -15.69 -15.61 6.68
C LEU A 62 -14.96 -15.90 5.36
N LEU A 63 -15.53 -15.47 4.22
CA LEU A 63 -14.82 -15.43 2.94
C LEU A 63 -14.14 -14.09 2.78
N VAL A 64 -12.84 -14.10 2.53
CA VAL A 64 -12.05 -12.89 2.25
C VAL A 64 -11.71 -12.87 0.77
N ASP A 65 -12.32 -11.93 0.03
CA ASP A 65 -12.12 -11.72 -1.41
C ASP A 65 -11.76 -10.24 -1.65
N LEU A 66 -10.52 -9.88 -1.37
CA LEU A 66 -10.01 -8.51 -1.46
C LEU A 66 -8.77 -8.46 -2.36
N GLN A 67 -8.69 -7.43 -3.21
CA GLN A 67 -7.50 -7.15 -4.02
C GLN A 67 -6.56 -6.23 -3.25
N ASP A 68 -5.49 -6.80 -2.70
CA ASP A 68 -4.35 -6.05 -2.16
C ASP A 68 -3.44 -5.52 -3.29
N ILE A 69 -2.60 -4.54 -3.00
CA ILE A 69 -1.66 -3.95 -3.95
C ILE A 69 -0.18 -4.15 -3.57
N GLY A 70 0.10 -5.04 -2.62
CA GLY A 70 1.46 -5.47 -2.28
C GLY A 70 2.24 -4.54 -1.36
N THR A 71 1.55 -3.70 -0.58
CA THR A 71 2.17 -2.66 0.25
C THR A 71 1.55 -2.63 1.64
N ARG A 72 2.39 -2.61 2.70
CA ARG A 72 1.97 -2.54 4.11
C ARG A 72 0.87 -1.51 4.37
N ILE A 73 1.01 -0.33 3.76
CA ILE A 73 0.16 0.83 3.99
C ILE A 73 -1.26 0.63 3.45
N TYR A 74 -1.44 -0.25 2.46
CA TYR A 74 -2.76 -0.48 1.91
C TYR A 74 -3.65 -1.14 2.96
N THR A 75 -4.67 -0.42 3.41
CA THR A 75 -5.43 -0.72 4.64
C THR A 75 -6.17 -2.05 4.65
N TYR A 76 -6.29 -2.71 3.49
CA TYR A 76 -6.82 -4.08 3.42
C TYR A 76 -5.94 -5.06 4.18
N VAL A 77 -4.63 -4.81 4.24
CA VAL A 77 -3.68 -5.60 5.05
C VAL A 77 -4.05 -5.53 6.54
N THR A 78 -4.31 -4.33 7.06
CA THR A 78 -4.73 -4.15 8.47
C THR A 78 -6.14 -4.70 8.70
N THR A 79 -7.06 -4.51 7.76
CA THR A 79 -8.40 -5.10 7.82
C THR A 79 -8.33 -6.63 7.92
N LEU A 80 -7.48 -7.27 7.11
CA LEU A 80 -7.24 -8.72 7.19
C LEU A 80 -6.74 -9.15 8.57
N ALA A 81 -5.77 -8.43 9.12
CA ALA A 81 -5.22 -8.70 10.45
C ALA A 81 -6.32 -8.63 11.54
N TYR A 82 -7.15 -7.59 11.50
CA TYR A 82 -8.25 -7.42 12.45
C TYR A 82 -9.35 -8.49 12.30
N LEU A 83 -9.63 -8.91 11.07
CA LEU A 83 -10.55 -10.00 10.80
C LEU A 83 -10.04 -11.35 11.35
N ILE A 84 -8.73 -11.60 11.18
CA ILE A 84 -8.09 -12.82 11.74
C ILE A 84 -8.18 -12.80 13.25
N ASP A 85 -7.84 -11.70 13.93
CA ASP A 85 -7.94 -11.58 15.39
C ASP A 85 -9.37 -11.82 15.88
N ALA A 86 -10.34 -11.17 15.24
CA ALA A 86 -11.74 -11.26 15.63
C ALA A 86 -12.29 -12.69 15.43
N CYS A 87 -12.01 -13.31 14.29
CA CYS A 87 -12.45 -14.66 13.98
C CYS A 87 -11.77 -15.70 14.89
N ALA A 88 -10.48 -15.55 15.19
CA ALA A 88 -9.78 -16.42 16.14
C ALA A 88 -10.41 -16.36 17.53
N ALA A 89 -10.68 -15.16 18.03
CA ALA A 89 -11.32 -14.97 19.34
C ALA A 89 -12.74 -15.53 19.39
N ALA A 90 -13.50 -15.47 18.29
CA ALA A 90 -14.88 -15.95 18.20
C ALA A 90 -15.01 -17.42 17.73
N GLY A 91 -13.89 -18.11 17.45
CA GLY A 91 -13.91 -19.50 16.95
C GLY A 91 -14.52 -19.64 15.55
N LYS A 92 -14.42 -18.61 14.71
CA LYS A 92 -14.92 -18.60 13.33
C LYS A 92 -13.84 -19.01 12.34
N ALA A 93 -14.22 -19.73 11.28
CA ALA A 93 -13.31 -20.11 10.21
C ALA A 93 -13.10 -18.94 9.22
N ILE A 94 -11.93 -18.91 8.57
CA ILE A 94 -11.62 -17.97 7.49
C ILE A 94 -11.21 -18.74 6.23
N ARG A 95 -11.74 -18.31 5.09
CA ARG A 95 -11.32 -18.78 3.76
C ARG A 95 -10.86 -17.57 2.95
N VAL A 96 -9.58 -17.52 2.63
CA VAL A 96 -9.01 -16.45 1.79
C VAL A 96 -8.98 -16.91 0.34
N LEU A 97 -9.77 -16.24 -0.50
CA LEU A 97 -9.73 -16.43 -1.96
C LEU A 97 -8.53 -15.63 -2.47
N ASP A 98 -7.39 -16.30 -2.65
CA ASP A 98 -6.14 -15.60 -2.91
C ASP A 98 -6.13 -14.91 -4.29
N ARG A 99 -5.41 -13.80 -4.37
CA ARG A 99 -5.35 -12.94 -5.55
C ARG A 99 -3.90 -12.56 -5.89
N PRO A 100 -3.61 -12.26 -7.17
CA PRO A 100 -2.30 -11.80 -7.59
C PRO A 100 -1.83 -10.58 -6.83
N ASN A 101 -0.54 -10.53 -6.47
CA ASN A 101 0.09 -9.34 -5.94
C ASN A 101 0.63 -8.47 -7.10
N PRO A 102 0.06 -7.28 -7.38
CA PRO A 102 0.48 -6.45 -8.51
C PRO A 102 1.85 -5.79 -8.32
N ALA A 103 2.31 -5.63 -7.07
CA ALA A 103 3.68 -5.17 -6.79
C ALA A 103 4.72 -6.28 -6.98
N GLY A 104 4.28 -7.54 -7.14
CA GLY A 104 5.13 -8.70 -7.39
C GLY A 104 5.95 -9.15 -6.17
N ARG A 105 6.98 -9.95 -6.43
CA ARG A 105 7.81 -10.60 -5.40
C ARG A 105 8.96 -9.78 -4.81
N PRO A 106 9.51 -8.73 -5.44
CA PRO A 106 10.58 -7.98 -4.81
C PRO A 106 10.15 -7.43 -3.45
N ILE A 107 11.03 -7.59 -2.49
CA ILE A 107 10.90 -7.04 -1.14
C ILE A 107 11.64 -5.72 -1.12
N GLU A 108 11.05 -4.68 -0.51
CA GLU A 108 11.69 -3.36 -0.43
C GLU A 108 11.16 -2.50 0.71
N GLY A 109 12.05 -1.68 1.24
CA GLY A 109 11.72 -0.64 2.20
C GLY A 109 11.98 -1.05 3.65
N SER A 110 11.37 -0.35 4.59
CA SER A 110 11.56 -0.56 6.03
C SER A 110 10.54 -1.50 6.63
N ILE A 111 10.95 -2.28 7.61
CA ILE A 111 10.04 -2.92 8.56
C ILE A 111 9.47 -1.87 9.50
N LEU A 112 8.19 -1.98 9.83
CA LEU A 112 7.55 -1.14 10.84
C LEU A 112 8.15 -1.42 12.20
N GLU A 113 8.61 -0.36 12.87
CA GLU A 113 9.20 -0.44 14.20
C GLU A 113 8.15 -0.73 15.28
N PRO A 114 8.49 -1.48 16.33
CA PRO A 114 7.58 -1.70 17.46
C PRO A 114 7.10 -0.38 18.07
N GLY A 115 5.78 -0.32 18.34
CA GLY A 115 5.13 0.89 18.87
C GLY A 115 4.67 1.89 17.80
N TRP A 116 4.92 1.60 16.51
CA TRP A 116 4.42 2.39 15.39
C TRP A 116 3.20 1.78 14.70
N GLU A 117 2.63 0.73 15.30
CA GLU A 117 1.43 0.11 14.77
C GLU A 117 0.28 1.12 14.69
N SER A 118 -0.47 1.04 13.60
CA SER A 118 -1.61 1.91 13.29
C SER A 118 -2.51 1.25 12.25
N PHE A 119 -3.54 1.94 11.79
CA PHE A 119 -4.39 1.44 10.71
C PHE A 119 -3.66 1.28 9.36
N VAL A 120 -2.48 1.91 9.20
CA VAL A 120 -1.59 1.73 8.03
C VAL A 120 -0.38 0.82 8.32
N GLY A 121 -0.47 0.00 9.36
CA GLY A 121 0.58 -0.95 9.72
C GLY A 121 0.22 -1.79 10.93
N ALA A 122 -0.33 -2.99 10.72
CA ALA A 122 -0.85 -3.87 11.77
C ALA A 122 0.19 -4.79 12.42
N GLY A 123 1.48 -4.59 12.15
CA GLY A 123 2.57 -5.40 12.69
C GLY A 123 3.88 -5.11 11.96
N PRO A 124 4.99 -5.81 12.28
CA PRO A 124 6.32 -5.56 11.75
C PRO A 124 6.48 -6.05 10.30
N LEU A 125 5.59 -5.57 9.42
CA LEU A 125 5.67 -5.83 7.99
C LEU A 125 6.64 -4.85 7.34
N ILE A 126 7.32 -5.31 6.30
CA ILE A 126 8.09 -4.44 5.42
C ILE A 126 7.18 -3.68 4.45
N MET A 127 7.62 -2.55 3.93
CA MET A 127 6.82 -1.68 3.05
C MET A 127 6.28 -2.40 1.82
N ARG A 128 7.12 -2.94 0.96
CA ARG A 128 6.77 -3.81 -0.17
C ARG A 128 7.01 -5.24 0.25
N HIS A 129 5.96 -5.97 0.62
CA HIS A 129 6.11 -7.22 1.35
C HIS A 129 6.37 -8.46 0.47
N GLY A 130 6.06 -8.41 -0.83
CA GLY A 130 6.33 -9.51 -1.76
C GLY A 130 5.46 -10.75 -1.59
N LEU A 131 4.40 -10.70 -0.79
CA LEU A 131 3.47 -11.80 -0.50
C LEU A 131 2.13 -11.57 -1.17
N THR A 132 1.39 -12.65 -1.50
CA THR A 132 -0.03 -12.56 -1.84
C THR A 132 -0.86 -12.34 -0.58
N PHE A 133 -2.15 -12.04 -0.75
CA PHE A 133 -3.03 -11.77 0.40
C PHE A 133 -3.25 -13.02 1.26
N GLY A 134 -3.32 -14.21 0.62
CA GLY A 134 -3.36 -15.49 1.33
C GLY A 134 -2.07 -15.81 2.08
N GLU A 135 -0.91 -15.51 1.49
CA GLU A 135 0.38 -15.65 2.17
C GLU A 135 0.50 -14.70 3.36
N LEU A 136 -0.01 -13.46 3.25
CA LEU A 136 -0.11 -12.52 4.38
C LEU A 136 -1.03 -13.03 5.49
N ALA A 137 -2.16 -13.64 5.16
CA ALA A 137 -3.05 -14.23 6.16
C ALA A 137 -2.34 -15.30 6.99
N ARG A 138 -1.56 -16.19 6.34
CA ARG A 138 -0.72 -17.17 7.03
C ARG A 138 0.32 -16.51 7.92
N TRP A 139 0.97 -15.46 7.42
CA TRP A 139 1.95 -14.71 8.20
C TRP A 139 1.34 -14.10 9.46
N PHE A 140 0.14 -13.49 9.38
CA PHE A 140 -0.53 -12.92 10.54
C PHE A 140 -0.91 -13.97 11.57
N VAL A 141 -1.41 -15.14 11.14
CA VAL A 141 -1.72 -16.25 12.05
C VAL A 141 -0.48 -16.71 12.81
N ASP A 142 0.63 -16.94 12.10
CA ASP A 142 1.89 -17.36 12.70
C ASP A 142 2.47 -16.28 13.63
N TYR A 143 2.54 -15.04 13.15
CA TYR A 143 3.10 -13.91 13.90
C TYR A 143 2.34 -13.65 15.22
N ARG A 144 1.02 -13.75 15.19
CA ARG A 144 0.16 -13.50 16.37
C ARG A 144 -0.09 -14.74 17.23
N GLY A 145 0.34 -15.91 16.78
CA GLY A 145 0.17 -17.19 17.47
C GLY A 145 -1.30 -17.60 17.61
N HIS A 146 -2.13 -17.32 16.61
CA HIS A 146 -3.53 -17.69 16.63
C HIS A 146 -3.75 -19.16 16.28
N GLU A 147 -4.63 -19.80 17.02
CA GLU A 147 -5.23 -21.08 16.65
C GLU A 147 -6.57 -20.81 15.95
N ILE A 148 -6.59 -20.92 14.62
CA ILE A 148 -7.77 -20.61 13.80
C ILE A 148 -7.86 -21.57 12.61
N ASP A 149 -9.08 -21.93 12.20
CA ASP A 149 -9.34 -22.64 10.95
C ASP A 149 -9.21 -21.67 9.77
N LEU A 150 -7.97 -21.49 9.31
CA LEU A 150 -7.61 -20.68 8.13
C LEU A 150 -7.31 -21.59 6.94
N GLU A 151 -8.00 -21.37 5.83
CA GLU A 151 -7.67 -21.99 4.56
C GLU A 151 -7.46 -20.91 3.48
N VAL A 152 -6.37 -21.04 2.74
CA VAL A 152 -6.11 -20.21 1.56
C VAL A 152 -6.47 -21.00 0.31
N ILE A 153 -7.44 -20.50 -0.43
CA ILE A 153 -7.83 -21.07 -1.73
C ILE A 153 -6.83 -20.54 -2.75
N ALA A 154 -5.88 -21.39 -3.09
CA ALA A 154 -4.78 -21.03 -3.96
C ALA A 154 -5.22 -20.78 -5.41
N MET A 155 -4.53 -19.85 -6.08
CA MET A 155 -4.72 -19.58 -7.49
C MET A 155 -4.13 -20.72 -8.34
N ASP A 156 -4.88 -21.21 -9.29
CA ASP A 156 -4.39 -22.22 -10.22
C ASP A 156 -3.46 -21.61 -11.26
N GLY A 157 -2.30 -22.24 -11.47
CA GLY A 157 -1.31 -21.83 -12.48
C GLY A 157 -0.66 -20.46 -12.28
N TYR A 158 -0.85 -19.80 -11.13
CA TYR A 158 -0.27 -18.49 -10.86
C TYR A 158 1.26 -18.52 -10.79
N ARG A 159 1.90 -17.60 -11.52
CA ARG A 159 3.36 -17.42 -11.58
C ARG A 159 3.74 -15.99 -11.23
N THR A 160 4.68 -15.83 -10.31
CA THR A 160 4.99 -14.53 -9.70
C THR A 160 6.06 -13.73 -10.45
N GLU A 161 6.94 -14.39 -11.21
CA GLU A 161 8.14 -13.76 -11.77
C GLU A 161 8.09 -13.53 -13.29
N SER A 162 7.06 -14.04 -13.97
CA SER A 162 6.97 -13.95 -15.43
C SER A 162 6.62 -12.55 -15.90
N GLY A 163 7.47 -11.98 -16.74
CA GLY A 163 7.13 -10.73 -17.45
C GLY A 163 6.07 -10.97 -18.54
N PRO A 164 5.35 -9.93 -18.96
CA PRO A 164 5.49 -8.52 -18.55
C PRO A 164 4.75 -8.14 -17.25
N GLY A 165 3.96 -9.05 -16.68
CA GLY A 165 3.10 -8.76 -15.52
C GLY A 165 3.80 -8.80 -14.18
N PHE A 166 4.86 -9.63 -14.02
CA PHE A 166 5.64 -9.78 -12.80
C PHE A 166 4.78 -9.98 -11.53
N GLY A 167 3.85 -10.93 -11.60
CA GLY A 167 2.88 -11.18 -10.54
C GLY A 167 1.45 -10.72 -10.88
N TRP A 168 1.23 -9.94 -11.95
CA TRP A 168 -0.09 -9.65 -12.47
C TRP A 168 -0.27 -10.31 -13.85
N PRO A 169 -1.26 -11.21 -14.04
CA PRO A 169 -1.46 -11.91 -15.31
C PRO A 169 -2.14 -10.99 -16.34
N VAL A 170 -1.40 -10.05 -16.89
CA VAL A 170 -1.89 -8.96 -17.78
C VAL A 170 -2.63 -9.42 -19.02
N MET A 171 -2.43 -10.68 -19.47
CA MET A 171 -3.13 -11.26 -20.62
C MET A 171 -4.46 -11.93 -20.25
N GLU A 172 -4.70 -12.16 -18.96
CA GLU A 172 -5.83 -12.93 -18.46
C GLU A 172 -6.77 -12.09 -17.60
N LEU A 173 -6.22 -11.15 -16.83
CA LEU A 173 -6.98 -10.31 -15.91
C LEU A 173 -6.85 -8.83 -16.27
N PRO A 174 -7.96 -8.12 -16.53
CA PRO A 174 -7.97 -6.69 -16.60
C PRO A 174 -7.67 -6.10 -15.21
N TRP A 175 -7.09 -4.88 -15.17
CA TRP A 175 -7.00 -4.16 -13.93
C TRP A 175 -8.39 -3.67 -13.51
N ILE A 176 -8.77 -3.98 -12.28
CA ILE A 176 -9.99 -3.46 -11.64
C ILE A 176 -9.54 -2.70 -10.39
N ASN A 177 -9.89 -1.43 -10.30
CA ASN A 177 -9.47 -0.55 -9.23
C ASN A 177 -9.97 -1.05 -7.87
N PRO A 178 -9.11 -1.49 -6.95
CA PRO A 178 -9.55 -1.85 -5.60
C PRO A 178 -9.95 -0.62 -4.77
N SER A 179 -9.48 0.55 -5.18
CA SER A 179 -9.90 1.86 -4.66
C SER A 179 -9.84 2.91 -5.79
N PRO A 180 -10.56 4.04 -5.70
CA PRO A 180 -10.66 4.99 -6.82
C PRO A 180 -9.34 5.54 -7.33
N ASN A 181 -8.35 5.74 -6.45
CA ASN A 181 -7.04 6.25 -6.83
C ASN A 181 -6.01 5.15 -7.17
N ALA A 182 -6.39 3.88 -7.03
CA ALA A 182 -5.59 2.74 -7.50
C ALA A 182 -5.93 2.40 -8.95
N ALA A 183 -5.69 3.34 -9.87
CA ALA A 183 -6.25 3.34 -11.21
C ALA A 183 -5.55 2.41 -12.21
N SER A 184 -4.35 1.92 -11.90
CA SER A 184 -3.54 1.16 -12.85
C SER A 184 -2.56 0.20 -12.16
N LEU A 185 -2.07 -0.78 -12.92
CA LEU A 185 -0.94 -1.61 -12.50
C LEU A 185 0.34 -0.79 -12.30
N ASN A 186 0.53 0.28 -13.10
CA ASN A 186 1.65 1.21 -12.94
C ASN A 186 1.61 1.87 -11.55
N MET A 187 0.42 2.35 -11.16
CA MET A 187 0.21 2.92 -9.83
C MET A 187 0.55 1.91 -8.72
N ALA A 188 0.05 0.67 -8.81
CA ALA A 188 0.29 -0.34 -7.78
C ALA A 188 1.79 -0.65 -7.58
N ARG A 189 2.57 -0.62 -8.67
CA ARG A 189 4.03 -0.79 -8.64
C ARG A 189 4.76 0.42 -8.05
N CYS A 190 4.25 1.63 -8.27
CA CYS A 190 4.82 2.86 -7.71
C CYS A 190 4.44 3.06 -6.23
N PHE A 191 3.30 2.53 -5.80
CA PHE A 191 2.66 2.81 -4.52
C PHE A 191 3.55 2.57 -3.29
N PRO A 192 4.42 1.52 -3.22
CA PRO A 192 5.30 1.33 -2.06
C PRO A 192 6.23 2.51 -1.76
N GLY A 193 6.45 3.38 -2.75
CA GLY A 193 7.18 4.63 -2.58
C GLY A 193 6.26 5.84 -2.57
N THR A 194 5.38 5.98 -3.57
CA THR A 194 4.58 7.20 -3.75
C THR A 194 3.56 7.45 -2.65
N VAL A 195 3.17 6.43 -1.88
CA VAL A 195 2.32 6.60 -0.70
C VAL A 195 2.98 7.46 0.39
N LEU A 196 4.32 7.49 0.48
CA LEU A 196 5.04 8.35 1.41
C LEU A 196 4.74 9.84 1.19
N LEU A 197 4.38 10.23 -0.05
CA LEU A 197 4.02 11.60 -0.40
C LEU A 197 2.76 12.08 0.32
N GLU A 198 1.89 11.19 0.80
CA GLU A 198 0.71 11.56 1.59
C GLU A 198 1.10 12.29 2.89
N GLY A 199 2.23 11.93 3.48
CA GLY A 199 2.81 12.61 4.65
C GLY A 199 3.54 13.93 4.33
N THR A 200 3.50 14.38 3.08
CA THR A 200 4.22 15.57 2.62
C THR A 200 3.30 16.62 2.02
N THR A 201 3.83 17.81 1.79
CA THR A 201 3.16 18.89 1.05
C THR A 201 3.24 18.72 -0.46
N LEU A 202 4.08 17.80 -0.96
CA LEU A 202 4.15 17.47 -2.39
C LEU A 202 2.88 16.74 -2.82
N SER A 203 2.37 17.07 -4.01
CA SER A 203 1.21 16.37 -4.58
C SER A 203 1.63 15.04 -5.18
N GLU A 204 0.92 13.98 -4.83
CA GLU A 204 0.96 12.66 -5.46
C GLU A 204 -0.02 12.56 -6.65
N GLY A 205 -0.51 13.68 -7.15
CA GLY A 205 -1.37 13.73 -8.33
C GLY A 205 -2.82 13.33 -8.09
N ARG A 206 -3.33 13.33 -6.86
CA ARG A 206 -4.77 13.12 -6.63
C ARG A 206 -5.60 14.16 -7.36
N GLY A 207 -6.70 13.73 -7.97
CA GLY A 207 -7.47 14.59 -8.85
C GLY A 207 -6.91 14.71 -10.28
N THR A 208 -5.94 13.89 -10.64
CA THR A 208 -5.50 13.64 -12.03
C THR A 208 -5.82 12.21 -12.45
N THR A 209 -5.63 11.88 -13.72
CA THR A 209 -5.80 10.51 -14.23
C THR A 209 -4.61 9.59 -13.90
N VAL A 210 -3.55 10.11 -13.29
CA VAL A 210 -2.28 9.42 -12.96
C VAL A 210 -1.91 9.59 -11.48
N SER A 211 -2.93 9.52 -10.62
CA SER A 211 -2.76 9.59 -9.18
C SER A 211 -1.77 8.54 -8.68
N LEU A 212 -0.85 8.95 -7.78
CA LEU A 212 0.20 8.08 -7.20
C LEU A 212 1.22 7.53 -8.22
N GLU A 213 1.20 8.05 -9.45
CA GLU A 213 2.21 7.80 -10.48
C GLU A 213 3.06 9.04 -10.76
N VAL A 214 2.67 10.17 -10.17
CA VAL A 214 3.36 11.46 -10.29
C VAL A 214 3.66 12.05 -8.92
N VAL A 215 4.66 12.90 -8.87
CA VAL A 215 4.96 13.77 -7.73
C VAL A 215 5.27 15.18 -8.22
N GLY A 216 4.76 16.19 -7.53
CA GLY A 216 5.03 17.57 -7.95
C GLY A 216 4.57 18.63 -6.96
N ALA A 217 4.96 19.88 -7.26
CA ALA A 217 4.52 21.07 -6.56
C ALA A 217 4.63 22.28 -7.47
N PRO A 218 3.89 23.38 -7.21
CA PRO A 218 3.96 24.59 -8.05
C PRO A 218 5.29 25.35 -7.96
N ASP A 219 5.95 25.27 -6.81
CA ASP A 219 7.06 26.15 -6.44
C ASP A 219 8.43 25.43 -6.46
N ILE A 220 8.50 24.22 -7.04
CA ILE A 220 9.71 23.39 -7.13
C ILE A 220 10.00 23.07 -8.60
N ASP A 221 11.26 23.21 -9.02
CA ASP A 221 11.76 22.73 -10.29
C ASP A 221 12.18 21.25 -10.18
N PHE A 222 11.33 20.37 -10.67
CA PHE A 222 11.58 18.93 -10.58
C PHE A 222 12.61 18.41 -11.59
N GLU A 223 12.99 19.15 -12.63
CA GLU A 223 14.15 18.80 -13.46
C GLU A 223 15.45 18.95 -12.66
N ARG A 224 15.54 20.02 -11.88
CA ARG A 224 16.66 20.25 -10.97
C ARG A 224 16.74 19.16 -9.88
N VAL A 225 15.59 18.81 -9.27
CA VAL A 225 15.49 17.73 -8.28
C VAL A 225 15.95 16.40 -8.89
N LEU A 226 15.49 16.03 -10.09
CA LEU A 226 15.91 14.81 -10.77
C LEU A 226 17.41 14.78 -11.07
N GLY A 227 17.97 15.93 -11.47
CA GLY A 227 19.41 16.10 -11.65
C GLY A 227 20.18 15.82 -10.35
N ARG A 228 19.69 16.34 -9.23
CA ARG A 228 20.25 16.10 -7.90
C ARG A 228 20.17 14.64 -7.48
N MET A 229 19.01 13.99 -7.65
CA MET A 229 18.82 12.56 -7.37
C MET A 229 19.85 11.69 -8.10
N ARG A 230 20.03 11.93 -9.40
CA ARG A 230 21.00 11.19 -10.23
C ARG A 230 22.45 11.43 -9.82
N ALA A 231 22.77 12.63 -9.36
CA ALA A 231 24.10 12.96 -8.86
C ALA A 231 24.41 12.30 -7.51
N GLU A 232 23.40 12.14 -6.65
CA GLU A 232 23.57 11.51 -5.33
C GLU A 232 23.55 9.98 -5.38
N CYS A 233 22.59 9.40 -6.10
CA CYS A 233 22.46 7.95 -6.23
C CYS A 233 21.72 7.57 -7.52
N ALA A 234 22.42 7.47 -8.64
CA ALA A 234 21.84 7.13 -9.93
C ALA A 234 21.14 5.76 -9.92
N GLU A 235 21.66 4.79 -9.17
CA GLU A 235 21.11 3.44 -9.07
C GLU A 235 19.66 3.44 -8.57
N TRP A 236 19.31 4.31 -7.63
CA TRP A 236 17.94 4.38 -7.10
C TRP A 236 16.95 5.03 -8.07
N THR A 237 17.43 5.57 -9.18
CA THR A 237 16.59 6.11 -10.28
C THR A 237 16.43 5.14 -11.45
N GLU A 238 16.96 3.91 -11.32
CA GLU A 238 16.90 2.88 -12.35
C GLU A 238 15.62 2.02 -12.26
N GLY A 239 15.41 1.18 -13.26
CA GLY A 239 14.33 0.21 -13.32
C GLY A 239 13.04 0.74 -13.90
N ALA A 240 12.72 2.02 -13.72
CA ALA A 240 11.55 2.69 -14.31
C ALA A 240 11.99 3.88 -15.18
N LEU A 241 11.11 4.35 -16.06
CA LEU A 241 11.31 5.61 -16.77
C LEU A 241 10.76 6.76 -15.90
N ILE A 242 11.65 7.65 -15.49
CA ILE A 242 11.29 8.86 -14.74
C ILE A 242 11.47 10.06 -15.66
N ARG A 243 10.38 10.78 -15.91
CA ARG A 243 10.40 11.95 -16.79
C ARG A 243 9.81 13.19 -16.14
N PRO A 244 10.29 14.38 -16.43
CA PRO A 244 9.60 15.62 -16.09
C PRO A 244 8.20 15.68 -16.69
N CYS A 245 7.26 16.24 -15.95
CA CYS A 245 5.87 16.43 -16.37
C CYS A 245 5.29 17.70 -15.74
N TRP A 246 4.11 18.09 -16.23
CA TRP A 246 3.29 19.14 -15.66
C TRP A 246 1.89 18.60 -15.45
N PHE A 247 1.27 18.91 -14.30
CA PHE A 247 -0.09 18.50 -14.01
C PHE A 247 -0.79 19.49 -13.08
N GLU A 248 -2.11 19.50 -13.12
CA GLU A 248 -2.95 20.33 -12.26
C GLU A 248 -3.94 19.41 -11.53
N PRO A 249 -3.78 19.23 -10.21
CA PRO A 249 -4.73 18.45 -9.41
C PRO A 249 -6.10 19.15 -9.35
N THR A 250 -7.20 18.40 -9.42
CA THR A 250 -8.56 18.96 -9.30
C THR A 250 -9.09 18.96 -7.87
N PHE A 251 -8.50 18.17 -6.98
CA PHE A 251 -8.78 18.16 -5.55
C PHE A 251 -7.51 17.78 -4.76
N HIS A 252 -7.58 17.87 -3.43
CA HIS A 252 -6.51 17.62 -2.48
C HIS A 252 -5.37 18.65 -2.58
N LYS A 253 -4.09 18.22 -2.49
CA LYS A 253 -2.93 19.13 -2.46
C LYS A 253 -2.75 19.87 -3.78
N HIS A 254 -2.55 21.18 -3.70
CA HIS A 254 -2.35 22.08 -4.83
C HIS A 254 -3.49 22.10 -5.87
N ALA A 255 -4.73 21.79 -5.47
CA ALA A 255 -5.89 21.82 -6.36
C ALA A 255 -6.00 23.17 -7.11
N GLY A 256 -6.17 23.12 -8.45
CA GLY A 256 -6.26 24.28 -9.34
C GLY A 256 -4.94 25.03 -9.54
N ARG A 257 -3.79 24.46 -9.15
CA ARG A 257 -2.47 25.01 -9.38
C ARG A 257 -1.65 24.12 -10.30
N LEU A 258 -1.01 24.70 -11.30
CA LEU A 258 -0.08 23.97 -12.17
C LEU A 258 1.17 23.57 -11.37
N CYS A 259 1.44 22.27 -11.30
CA CYS A 259 2.61 21.70 -10.65
C CYS A 259 3.65 21.30 -11.72
N SER A 260 4.91 21.67 -11.51
CA SER A 260 6.05 20.95 -12.07
C SER A 260 6.18 19.62 -11.32
N GLY A 261 6.59 18.56 -12.00
CA GLY A 261 6.68 17.25 -11.36
C GLY A 261 7.47 16.21 -12.13
N LEU A 262 7.51 15.01 -11.56
CA LEU A 262 8.04 13.80 -12.18
C LEU A 262 6.93 12.77 -12.33
N GLN A 263 6.89 12.08 -13.46
CA GLN A 263 6.05 10.91 -13.69
C GLN A 263 6.92 9.65 -13.76
N ILE A 264 6.44 8.59 -13.12
CA ILE A 264 7.11 7.29 -13.03
C ILE A 264 6.35 6.30 -13.90
N HIS A 265 7.05 5.66 -14.85
CA HIS A 265 6.49 4.66 -15.75
C HIS A 265 7.13 3.30 -15.51
N THR A 266 6.30 2.32 -15.23
CA THR A 266 6.64 0.88 -15.17
C THR A 266 5.92 0.08 -16.27
N ASP A 267 5.12 0.76 -17.09
CA ASP A 267 4.23 0.24 -18.11
C ASP A 267 4.82 0.30 -19.52
N TYR A 268 6.14 0.19 -19.64
CA TYR A 268 6.86 0.25 -20.92
C TYR A 268 7.88 -0.91 -21.05
N PRO A 269 8.34 -1.25 -22.26
CA PRO A 269 9.21 -2.43 -22.50
C PRO A 269 10.57 -2.38 -21.80
N GLY A 270 11.04 -1.21 -21.41
CA GLY A 270 12.31 -1.03 -20.70
C GLY A 270 12.22 -1.16 -19.17
N TYR A 271 11.03 -1.45 -18.63
CA TYR A 271 10.84 -1.65 -17.19
C TYR A 271 11.64 -2.85 -16.67
N ARG A 272 12.37 -2.66 -15.60
CA ARG A 272 13.18 -3.67 -14.93
C ARG A 272 12.66 -3.89 -13.52
N HIS A 273 11.79 -4.88 -13.39
CA HIS A 273 11.07 -5.19 -12.15
C HIS A 273 12.02 -5.52 -10.98
N ASP A 274 13.13 -6.17 -11.28
CA ASP A 274 14.21 -6.55 -10.37
C ASP A 274 15.04 -5.37 -9.85
N ARG A 275 15.02 -4.23 -10.57
CA ARG A 275 15.81 -3.04 -10.25
C ARG A 275 14.97 -1.88 -9.73
N PHE A 276 13.68 -1.86 -10.01
CA PHE A 276 12.82 -0.77 -9.60
C PHE A 276 12.55 -0.82 -8.09
N LYS A 277 13.06 0.19 -7.40
CA LYS A 277 12.97 0.35 -5.94
C LYS A 277 12.17 1.62 -5.60
N PRO A 278 10.82 1.55 -5.61
CA PRO A 278 9.96 2.73 -5.44
C PRO A 278 10.15 3.44 -4.09
N TYR A 279 10.39 2.71 -2.99
CA TYR A 279 10.65 3.32 -1.68
C TYR A 279 11.93 4.17 -1.70
N ARG A 280 13.03 3.59 -2.16
CA ARG A 280 14.31 4.30 -2.28
C ARG A 280 14.23 5.48 -3.23
N LEU A 281 13.51 5.33 -4.34
CA LEU A 281 13.29 6.41 -5.31
C LEU A 281 12.64 7.63 -4.65
N ILE A 282 11.56 7.42 -3.89
CA ILE A 282 10.85 8.54 -3.24
C ILE A 282 11.64 9.06 -2.04
N ALA A 283 12.30 8.21 -1.26
CA ALA A 283 13.21 8.66 -0.20
C ALA A 283 14.31 9.60 -0.77
N LEU A 284 14.95 9.20 -1.87
CA LEU A 284 15.97 10.02 -2.56
C LEU A 284 15.37 11.33 -3.10
N LEU A 285 14.14 11.29 -3.64
CA LEU A 285 13.43 12.48 -4.09
C LEU A 285 13.22 13.48 -2.94
N LEU A 286 12.73 13.01 -1.79
CA LEU A 286 12.52 13.86 -0.61
C LEU A 286 13.84 14.47 -0.12
N LYS A 287 14.92 13.67 -0.12
CA LYS A 287 16.26 14.14 0.22
C LYS A 287 16.76 15.21 -0.76
N ALA A 288 16.57 15.00 -2.05
CA ALA A 288 16.95 15.95 -3.08
C ALA A 288 16.14 17.25 -2.99
N VAL A 289 14.84 17.18 -2.71
CA VAL A 289 14.00 18.35 -2.44
C VAL A 289 14.53 19.13 -1.22
N ARG A 290 14.84 18.45 -0.12
CA ARG A 290 15.41 19.10 1.07
C ARG A 290 16.75 19.79 0.78
N SER A 291 17.59 19.15 -0.05
CA SER A 291 18.90 19.68 -0.41
C SER A 291 18.81 20.93 -1.32
N GLU A 292 17.90 20.90 -2.31
CA GLU A 292 17.74 21.98 -3.28
C GLU A 292 16.86 23.13 -2.79
N TYR A 293 15.94 22.83 -1.85
CA TYR A 293 14.95 23.76 -1.28
C TYR A 293 14.91 23.61 0.24
N PRO A 294 15.95 24.02 0.98
CA PRO A 294 16.08 23.77 2.43
C PRO A 294 14.92 24.33 3.24
N ASP A 295 14.37 25.47 2.82
CA ASP A 295 13.27 26.16 3.52
C ASP A 295 11.86 25.65 3.09
N TYR A 296 11.78 24.70 2.16
CA TYR A 296 10.50 24.20 1.70
C TYR A 296 9.86 23.31 2.81
N PRO A 297 8.59 23.56 3.19
CA PRO A 297 7.91 22.80 4.25
C PRO A 297 7.48 21.43 3.72
N ILE A 298 8.37 20.45 3.68
CA ILE A 298 8.09 19.12 3.12
C ILE A 298 7.00 18.40 3.93
N TRP A 299 7.12 18.41 5.26
CA TRP A 299 6.27 17.57 6.11
C TRP A 299 4.91 18.21 6.37
N ARG A 300 3.85 17.38 6.27
CA ARG A 300 2.50 17.78 6.67
C ARG A 300 2.22 17.34 8.10
N ASP A 301 1.73 18.30 8.90
CA ASP A 301 1.17 18.02 10.21
C ASP A 301 -0.35 18.10 10.13
N PHE A 302 -1.01 16.93 10.17
CA PHE A 302 -2.45 16.79 10.08
C PHE A 302 -2.87 15.42 10.61
N PRO A 303 -4.10 15.25 11.10
CA PRO A 303 -4.62 13.94 11.50
C PRO A 303 -4.60 12.96 10.32
N TYR A 304 -3.95 11.79 10.52
CA TYR A 304 -3.81 10.78 9.48
C TYR A 304 -4.23 9.42 10.00
N GLU A 305 -5.22 8.80 9.35
CA GLU A 305 -5.77 7.49 9.70
C GLU A 305 -6.06 7.35 11.21
N TYR A 306 -6.73 8.38 11.78
CA TYR A 306 -7.12 8.50 13.19
C TYR A 306 -5.97 8.76 14.18
N GLU A 307 -4.76 8.95 13.71
CA GLU A 307 -3.63 9.43 14.50
C GLU A 307 -3.54 10.95 14.47
N THR A 308 -3.31 11.55 15.63
CA THR A 308 -3.30 13.01 15.81
C THR A 308 -2.00 13.55 16.42
N GLU A 309 -1.15 12.66 16.95
CA GLU A 309 0.06 13.06 17.68
C GLU A 309 1.35 12.76 16.92
N ARG A 310 1.29 11.83 15.97
CA ARG A 310 2.44 11.41 15.15
C ARG A 310 2.30 11.94 13.73
N LEU A 311 3.41 12.39 13.15
CA LEU A 311 3.42 12.85 11.76
C LEU A 311 3.05 11.69 10.82
N ALA A 312 2.26 11.99 9.80
CA ALA A 312 1.86 11.00 8.80
C ALA A 312 3.05 10.31 8.13
N ILE A 313 4.13 11.06 7.84
CA ILE A 313 5.35 10.47 7.25
C ILE A 313 5.98 9.40 8.14
N ASP A 314 5.98 9.60 9.47
CA ASP A 314 6.57 8.66 10.43
C ASP A 314 5.69 7.39 10.54
N LEU A 315 4.36 7.52 10.48
CA LEU A 315 3.44 6.38 10.40
C LEU A 315 3.63 5.58 9.10
N LEU A 316 3.74 6.29 7.98
CA LEU A 316 3.91 5.69 6.66
C LEU A 316 5.26 4.99 6.53
N SER A 317 6.34 5.60 6.99
CA SER A 317 7.67 4.98 6.95
C SER A 317 7.84 3.86 8.00
N GLY A 318 7.01 3.88 9.07
CA GLY A 318 7.08 2.91 10.16
C GLY A 318 8.06 3.27 11.25
N GLY A 319 8.40 4.55 11.39
CA GLY A 319 9.32 5.14 12.38
C GLY A 319 9.79 6.52 11.93
N THR A 320 10.55 7.22 12.77
CA THR A 320 11.04 8.58 12.50
C THR A 320 12.23 8.63 11.54
N PHE A 321 12.91 7.51 11.37
CA PHE A 321 14.23 7.42 10.74
C PHE A 321 14.28 7.98 9.30
N LEU A 322 13.23 7.81 8.50
CA LEU A 322 13.20 8.33 7.12
C LEU A 322 13.19 9.85 7.12
N ARG A 323 12.33 10.46 7.95
CA ARG A 323 12.25 11.90 8.09
C ARG A 323 13.56 12.49 8.62
N GLU A 324 14.13 11.87 9.65
CA GLU A 324 15.42 12.25 10.22
C GLU A 324 16.54 12.15 9.19
N TRP A 325 16.60 11.08 8.41
CA TRP A 325 17.57 10.91 7.33
C TRP A 325 17.39 11.97 6.23
N VAL A 326 16.16 12.31 5.87
CA VAL A 326 15.88 13.36 4.87
C VAL A 326 16.34 14.72 5.38
N ASP A 327 16.10 15.04 6.64
CA ASP A 327 16.38 16.35 7.23
C ASP A 327 17.85 16.53 7.65
N ASP A 328 18.62 15.47 7.85
CA ASP A 328 20.04 15.52 8.20
C ASP A 328 20.91 15.84 6.97
N PRO A 329 21.55 17.02 6.87
CA PRO A 329 22.37 17.38 5.70
C PRO A 329 23.60 16.49 5.49
N GLU A 330 24.05 15.78 6.52
CA GLU A 330 25.24 14.91 6.45
C GLU A 330 24.91 13.48 6.07
N ALA A 331 23.65 13.04 6.22
CA ALA A 331 23.23 11.68 5.89
C ALA A 331 23.32 11.40 4.37
N ARG A 332 23.80 10.23 4.03
CA ARG A 332 24.06 9.79 2.65
C ARG A 332 23.14 8.61 2.25
N PRO A 333 22.96 8.36 0.96
CA PRO A 333 22.19 7.19 0.49
C PRO A 333 22.66 5.86 1.10
N GLY A 334 23.98 5.69 1.33
CA GLY A 334 24.53 4.48 1.95
C GLY A 334 24.03 4.21 3.36
N ASP A 335 23.72 5.24 4.13
CA ASP A 335 23.21 5.09 5.52
C ASP A 335 21.81 4.48 5.49
N LEU A 336 20.95 4.98 4.61
CA LEU A 336 19.61 4.44 4.42
C LEU A 336 19.66 3.04 3.78
N GLU A 337 20.54 2.80 2.79
CA GLU A 337 20.72 1.50 2.16
C GLU A 337 21.08 0.42 3.17
N GLN A 338 22.00 0.71 4.09
CA GLN A 338 22.41 -0.25 5.12
C GLN A 338 21.23 -0.71 5.96
N ARG A 339 20.37 0.23 6.37
CA ARG A 339 19.17 -0.07 7.14
C ARG A 339 18.16 -0.89 6.33
N LEU A 340 17.80 -0.40 5.15
CA LEU A 340 16.77 -1.05 4.34
C LEU A 340 17.20 -2.46 3.91
N SER A 341 18.47 -2.67 3.58
CA SER A 341 18.98 -4.01 3.23
C SER A 341 18.94 -4.98 4.40
N ALA A 342 19.17 -4.52 5.63
CA ALA A 342 19.02 -5.35 6.82
C ALA A 342 17.55 -5.76 7.06
N ASP A 343 16.62 -4.81 6.95
CA ASP A 343 15.18 -5.04 7.08
C ASP A 343 14.67 -6.01 6.00
N GLU A 344 15.11 -5.84 4.76
CA GLU A 344 14.76 -6.70 3.62
C GLU A 344 15.26 -8.14 3.81
N ALA A 345 16.49 -8.31 4.29
CA ALA A 345 17.05 -9.63 4.58
C ALA A 345 16.28 -10.32 5.72
N GLN A 346 15.98 -9.61 6.80
CA GLN A 346 15.20 -10.11 7.93
C GLN A 346 13.81 -10.56 7.48
N TRP A 347 13.12 -9.73 6.67
CA TRP A 347 11.79 -10.06 6.16
C TRP A 347 11.82 -11.27 5.22
N ALA A 348 12.79 -11.32 4.31
CA ALA A 348 12.95 -12.45 3.39
C ALA A 348 13.15 -13.77 4.12
N GLU A 349 13.99 -13.79 5.18
CA GLU A 349 14.21 -14.96 6.01
C GLU A 349 12.95 -15.40 6.75
N SER A 350 12.24 -14.45 7.38
CA SER A 350 11.04 -14.74 8.18
C SER A 350 9.86 -15.24 7.33
N THR A 351 9.81 -14.91 6.04
CA THR A 351 8.70 -15.25 5.15
C THR A 351 8.98 -16.36 4.14
N ALA A 352 10.20 -16.89 4.10
CA ALA A 352 10.62 -17.91 3.12
C ALA A 352 9.73 -19.15 3.11
N GLY A 353 9.25 -19.61 4.28
CA GLY A 353 8.39 -20.78 4.45
C GLY A 353 6.90 -20.56 4.15
N LEU A 354 6.47 -19.32 3.91
CA LEU A 354 5.05 -18.97 3.77
C LEU A 354 4.59 -18.90 2.32
N ARG A 355 5.53 -18.87 1.36
CA ARG A 355 5.22 -18.73 -0.06
C ARG A 355 4.45 -19.94 -0.60
N LEU A 356 3.34 -19.68 -1.26
CA LEU A 356 2.50 -20.68 -1.91
C LEU A 356 2.82 -20.83 -3.40
N TYR A 357 3.44 -19.81 -3.98
CA TYR A 357 3.70 -19.74 -5.42
C TYR A 357 5.18 -19.47 -5.70
N SER A 358 5.67 -20.06 -6.77
CA SER A 358 7.04 -19.91 -7.29
C SER A 358 7.17 -18.75 -8.29
#